data_2f3e87869f44fbfee1245a7068973941
#
_entry.id   2f3e87869f44fbfee1245a7068973941
#
_cell.length_a   1.000
_cell.length_b   1.000
_cell.length_c   1.000
_cell.angle_alpha   90.00
_cell.angle_beta   90.00
_cell.angle_gamma   90.00
#
_symmetry.space_group_name_H-M   'P 1'
#
loop_
_entity.id
_entity.type
_entity.pdbx_description
1 polymer ?
#
loop_
_entity_poly.entity_id
_entity_poly.type
_entity_poly.pdbx_seq_one_letter_code
_entity_poly.pdbx_strand_id
1 'polypeptide(L)'
;MEVRILTEADAEAFWNIRLRALRDDPESFGSTFEEFLERGIAGVAQGLRKRTGESDDATFGAFDRTIVGITGFMREQETKRHHKADIWGMYVPREARGRGIGKALLQAAIAYAKTLPGLEKINLSVVLTSKEARQLFISLGFEPYGLEKHALKLQNKYFDQELMSLDLTR
;
A
#
# COMPACT_ATOMS: atom_id res chain seq x y z
N MET A 1 15.11 -13.07 0.77
CA MET A 1 14.05 -12.08 0.52
C MET A 1 14.55 -10.72 0.99
N GLU A 2 14.51 -9.71 0.12
CA GLU A 2 14.91 -8.34 0.40
C GLU A 2 13.66 -7.44 0.31
N VAL A 3 13.52 -6.48 1.23
CA VAL A 3 12.49 -5.44 1.15
C VAL A 3 13.18 -4.08 1.08
N ARG A 4 12.86 -3.30 0.05
CA ARG A 4 13.45 -1.99 -0.16
C ARG A 4 12.47 -1.01 -0.81
N ILE A 5 12.81 0.27 -0.76
CA ILE A 5 12.10 1.31 -1.52
C ILE A 5 12.38 1.11 -3.01
N LEU A 6 11.33 1.22 -3.81
CA LEU A 6 11.40 1.17 -5.26
C LEU A 6 11.86 2.52 -5.82
N THR A 7 12.68 2.44 -6.84
CA THR A 7 13.17 3.58 -7.61
C THR A 7 12.59 3.60 -9.02
N GLU A 8 12.89 4.61 -9.80
CA GLU A 8 12.54 4.68 -11.22
C GLU A 8 12.99 3.45 -12.02
N ALA A 9 14.12 2.84 -11.67
CA ALA A 9 14.62 1.62 -12.31
C ALA A 9 13.70 0.39 -12.12
N ASP A 10 12.84 0.42 -11.11
CA ASP A 10 11.91 -0.66 -10.79
C ASP A 10 10.53 -0.48 -11.47
N ALA A 11 10.38 0.54 -12.33
CA ALA A 11 9.08 0.93 -12.88
C ALA A 11 8.36 -0.21 -13.61
N GLU A 12 9.08 -0.97 -14.43
CA GLU A 12 8.50 -2.11 -15.16
C GLU A 12 8.06 -3.23 -14.21
N ALA A 13 8.90 -3.59 -13.24
CA ALA A 13 8.57 -4.61 -12.25
C ALA A 13 7.34 -4.21 -11.42
N PHE A 14 7.31 -2.95 -10.96
CA PHE A 14 6.17 -2.41 -10.21
C PHE A 14 4.90 -2.36 -11.07
N TRP A 15 5.00 -1.91 -12.33
CA TRP A 15 3.86 -1.83 -13.25
C TRP A 15 3.24 -3.22 -13.46
N ASN A 16 4.06 -4.24 -13.73
CA ASN A 16 3.61 -5.60 -13.94
C ASN A 16 2.92 -6.20 -12.70
N ILE A 17 3.52 -6.07 -11.51
CA ILE A 17 2.92 -6.63 -10.28
C ILE A 17 1.66 -5.85 -9.87
N ARG A 18 1.59 -4.54 -10.13
CA ARG A 18 0.41 -3.74 -9.84
C ARG A 18 -0.75 -4.06 -10.78
N LEU A 19 -0.52 -4.25 -12.07
CA LEU A 19 -1.54 -4.73 -13.02
C LEU A 19 -2.07 -6.09 -12.59
N ARG A 20 -1.18 -6.98 -12.15
CA ARG A 20 -1.58 -8.27 -11.60
C ARG A 20 -2.48 -8.11 -10.38
N ALA A 21 -2.12 -7.26 -9.44
CA ALA A 21 -2.93 -6.98 -8.25
C ALA A 21 -4.37 -6.56 -8.62
N LEU A 22 -4.50 -5.61 -9.55
CA LEU A 22 -5.77 -5.08 -10.02
C LEU A 22 -6.63 -6.12 -10.78
N ARG A 23 -6.00 -7.14 -11.35
CA ARG A 23 -6.69 -8.26 -11.99
C ARG A 23 -7.10 -9.34 -11.00
N ASP A 24 -6.22 -9.69 -10.06
CA ASP A 24 -6.40 -10.80 -9.14
C ASP A 24 -7.41 -10.50 -8.01
N ASP A 25 -7.36 -9.27 -7.48
CA ASP A 25 -8.17 -8.84 -6.33
C ASP A 25 -8.77 -7.42 -6.59
N PRO A 26 -9.57 -7.24 -7.68
CA PRO A 26 -10.03 -5.91 -8.14
C PRO A 26 -10.87 -5.16 -7.09
N GLU A 27 -11.59 -5.88 -6.22
CA GLU A 27 -12.39 -5.29 -5.14
C GLU A 27 -11.56 -4.70 -4.00
N SER A 28 -10.27 -4.98 -3.97
CA SER A 28 -9.37 -4.52 -2.90
C SER A 28 -8.75 -3.15 -3.16
N PHE A 29 -8.94 -2.59 -4.36
CA PHE A 29 -8.24 -1.38 -4.79
C PHE A 29 -9.20 -0.32 -5.34
N GLY A 30 -8.88 0.96 -5.11
CA GLY A 30 -9.66 2.07 -5.63
C GLY A 30 -9.43 2.36 -7.11
N SER A 31 -8.31 1.91 -7.69
CA SER A 31 -8.02 2.05 -9.14
C SER A 31 -8.49 0.81 -9.90
N THR A 32 -8.88 0.98 -11.16
CA THR A 32 -9.16 -0.12 -12.07
C THR A 32 -7.89 -0.57 -12.80
N PHE A 33 -7.95 -1.79 -13.38
CA PHE A 33 -6.89 -2.31 -14.25
C PHE A 33 -6.66 -1.39 -15.46
N GLU A 34 -7.73 -0.95 -16.10
CA GLU A 34 -7.72 -0.10 -17.30
C GLU A 34 -7.07 1.26 -17.02
N GLU A 35 -7.48 1.93 -15.94
CA GLU A 35 -6.88 3.22 -15.53
C GLU A 35 -5.37 3.10 -15.28
N PHE A 36 -4.94 2.01 -14.65
CA PHE A 36 -3.52 1.81 -14.39
C PHE A 36 -2.74 1.39 -15.65
N LEU A 37 -3.37 0.62 -16.53
CA LEU A 37 -2.79 0.25 -17.84
C LEU A 37 -2.52 1.49 -18.69
N GLU A 38 -3.45 2.43 -18.75
CA GLU A 38 -3.30 3.71 -19.48
C GLU A 38 -2.16 4.56 -18.95
N ARG A 39 -1.86 4.48 -17.65
CA ARG A 39 -0.74 5.21 -17.05
C ARG A 39 0.61 4.83 -17.65
N GLY A 40 0.79 3.57 -18.04
CA GLY A 40 2.00 3.03 -18.66
C GLY A 40 3.23 3.05 -17.75
N ILE A 41 4.30 2.39 -18.21
CA ILE A 41 5.57 2.30 -17.46
C ILE A 41 6.19 3.68 -17.26
N ALA A 42 6.12 4.58 -18.26
CA ALA A 42 6.67 5.92 -18.15
C ALA A 42 6.01 6.76 -17.04
N GLY A 43 4.69 6.68 -16.92
CA GLY A 43 3.95 7.37 -15.85
C GLY A 43 4.26 6.79 -14.47
N VAL A 44 4.49 5.48 -14.38
CA VAL A 44 4.95 4.82 -13.16
C VAL A 44 6.35 5.26 -12.79
N ALA A 45 7.29 5.29 -13.74
CA ALA A 45 8.67 5.73 -13.53
C ALA A 45 8.71 7.17 -12.99
N GLN A 46 7.93 8.07 -13.57
CA GLN A 46 7.79 9.44 -13.08
C GLN A 46 7.25 9.51 -11.64
N GLY A 47 6.24 8.69 -11.33
CA GLY A 47 5.67 8.60 -9.98
C GLY A 47 6.66 8.09 -8.94
N LEU A 48 7.46 7.07 -9.26
CA LEU A 48 8.49 6.54 -8.38
C LEU A 48 9.61 7.55 -8.16
N ARG A 49 10.05 8.28 -9.22
CA ARG A 49 11.07 9.33 -9.11
C ARG A 49 10.64 10.43 -8.13
N LYS A 50 9.41 10.93 -8.23
CA LYS A 50 8.90 11.97 -7.32
C LYS A 50 8.90 11.52 -5.87
N ARG A 51 8.56 10.25 -5.60
CA ARG A 51 8.51 9.70 -4.25
C ARG A 51 9.90 9.49 -3.63
N THR A 52 10.91 9.20 -4.43
CA THR A 52 12.27 8.95 -3.90
C THR A 52 13.12 10.20 -3.73
N GLY A 53 12.71 11.37 -4.24
CA GLY A 53 13.57 12.56 -4.28
C GLY A 53 12.97 13.85 -3.71
N GLU A 54 11.63 13.99 -3.72
CA GLU A 54 10.98 15.27 -3.48
C GLU A 54 9.91 15.23 -2.38
N SER A 55 9.63 14.05 -1.82
CA SER A 55 8.58 13.89 -0.80
C SER A 55 8.94 12.81 0.22
N ASP A 56 8.21 12.81 1.34
CA ASP A 56 8.27 11.74 2.34
C ASP A 56 7.50 10.48 1.92
N ASP A 57 7.07 10.40 0.66
CA ASP A 57 6.36 9.24 0.12
C ASP A 57 7.34 8.14 -0.27
N ALA A 58 6.89 6.90 -0.17
CA ALA A 58 7.68 5.75 -0.59
C ALA A 58 6.80 4.66 -1.20
N THR A 59 7.38 3.87 -2.09
CA THR A 59 6.78 2.61 -2.54
C THR A 59 7.78 1.50 -2.23
N PHE A 60 7.34 0.49 -1.51
CA PHE A 60 8.19 -0.64 -1.10
C PHE A 60 7.93 -1.84 -2.00
N GLY A 61 8.97 -2.55 -2.34
CA GLY A 61 8.93 -3.85 -3.01
C GLY A 61 9.64 -4.91 -2.20
N ALA A 62 9.08 -6.10 -2.17
CA ALA A 62 9.72 -7.31 -1.66
C ALA A 62 10.24 -8.13 -2.85
N PHE A 63 11.47 -8.59 -2.78
CA PHE A 63 12.15 -9.32 -3.85
C PHE A 63 12.62 -10.70 -3.38
N ASP A 64 12.32 -11.71 -4.21
CA ASP A 64 12.86 -13.06 -4.15
C ASP A 64 13.24 -13.45 -5.58
N ARG A 65 14.40 -12.99 -6.05
CA ARG A 65 14.86 -12.89 -7.46
C ARG A 65 14.04 -11.91 -8.29
N THR A 66 12.72 -11.98 -8.24
CA THR A 66 11.77 -11.05 -8.85
C THR A 66 10.95 -10.35 -7.77
N ILE A 67 10.20 -9.33 -8.14
CA ILE A 67 9.29 -8.67 -7.21
C ILE A 67 8.14 -9.60 -6.83
N VAL A 68 7.92 -9.83 -5.53
CA VAL A 68 6.93 -10.76 -4.96
C VAL A 68 5.95 -10.10 -3.99
N GLY A 69 6.00 -8.77 -3.89
CA GLY A 69 5.04 -8.01 -3.10
C GLY A 69 5.34 -6.51 -3.16
N ILE A 70 4.31 -5.71 -2.93
CA ILE A 70 4.37 -4.25 -2.95
C ILE A 70 3.51 -3.64 -1.87
N THR A 71 3.86 -2.43 -1.43
CA THR A 71 2.99 -1.52 -0.67
C THR A 71 3.43 -0.08 -0.88
N GLY A 72 2.48 0.85 -0.89
CA GLY A 72 2.75 2.27 -0.96
C GLY A 72 2.61 2.94 0.41
N PHE A 73 3.34 4.02 0.61
CA PHE A 73 3.28 4.91 1.75
C PHE A 73 3.19 6.34 1.23
N MET A 74 2.27 7.13 1.77
CA MET A 74 2.05 8.51 1.36
C MET A 74 1.79 9.38 2.58
N ARG A 75 2.62 10.40 2.79
CA ARG A 75 2.42 11.38 3.84
C ARG A 75 1.40 12.45 3.43
N GLU A 76 0.50 12.80 4.32
CA GLU A 76 -0.42 13.90 4.11
C GLU A 76 0.32 15.23 3.99
N GLN A 77 -0.03 16.05 3.00
CA GLN A 77 0.74 17.26 2.67
C GLN A 77 0.20 18.53 3.35
N GLU A 78 -1.09 18.57 3.70
CA GLU A 78 -1.67 19.72 4.38
C GLU A 78 -1.13 19.88 5.79
N THR A 79 -0.78 21.09 6.19
CA THR A 79 -0.14 21.42 7.48
C THR A 79 -0.83 20.78 8.69
N LYS A 80 -2.16 20.83 8.74
CA LYS A 80 -2.94 20.25 9.86
C LYS A 80 -3.02 18.72 9.82
N ARG A 81 -2.62 18.08 8.72
CA ARG A 81 -2.67 16.63 8.51
C ARG A 81 -1.28 16.02 8.36
N HIS A 82 -0.24 16.83 8.34
CA HIS A 82 1.16 16.43 8.09
C HIS A 82 1.74 15.45 9.13
N HIS A 83 1.08 15.31 10.28
CA HIS A 83 1.38 14.29 11.28
C HIS A 83 0.86 12.87 10.91
N LYS A 84 0.19 12.73 9.77
CA LYS A 84 -0.42 11.47 9.30
C LYS A 84 0.15 11.02 7.97
N ALA A 85 0.11 9.71 7.76
CA ALA A 85 0.40 9.07 6.48
C ALA A 85 -0.60 7.94 6.23
N ASP A 86 -0.69 7.51 4.97
CA ASP A 86 -1.53 6.41 4.54
C ASP A 86 -0.68 5.28 3.93
N ILE A 87 -0.99 4.04 4.28
CA ILE A 87 -0.55 2.85 3.55
C ILE A 87 -1.60 2.50 2.52
N TRP A 88 -1.16 2.27 1.29
CA TRP A 88 -2.03 1.96 0.17
C TRP A 88 -1.45 0.85 -0.71
N GLY A 89 -2.30 0.22 -1.49
CA GLY A 89 -1.90 -0.65 -2.60
C GLY A 89 -1.10 -1.88 -2.21
N MET A 90 -1.23 -2.37 -0.97
CA MET A 90 -0.55 -3.59 -0.54
C MET A 90 -1.05 -4.80 -1.32
N TYR A 91 -0.09 -5.55 -1.87
CA TYR A 91 -0.39 -6.78 -2.60
C TYR A 91 0.75 -7.78 -2.52
N VAL A 92 0.39 -9.05 -2.37
CA VAL A 92 1.28 -10.22 -2.48
C VAL A 92 0.57 -11.24 -3.38
N PRO A 93 1.18 -11.71 -4.48
CA PRO A 93 0.63 -12.76 -5.32
C PRO A 93 0.21 -14.00 -4.53
N ARG A 94 -0.88 -14.65 -4.93
CA ARG A 94 -1.48 -15.77 -4.17
C ARG A 94 -0.49 -16.90 -3.86
N GLU A 95 0.34 -17.27 -4.82
CA GLU A 95 1.39 -18.29 -4.67
C GLU A 95 2.53 -17.91 -3.72
N ALA A 96 2.66 -16.63 -3.40
CA ALA A 96 3.67 -16.11 -2.49
C ALA A 96 3.13 -15.80 -1.08
N ARG A 97 1.82 -15.91 -0.87
CA ARG A 97 1.18 -15.66 0.45
C ARG A 97 1.61 -16.71 1.47
N GLY A 98 1.42 -16.42 2.76
CA GLY A 98 1.81 -17.32 3.86
C GLY A 98 3.32 -17.36 4.17
N ARG A 99 4.15 -16.65 3.40
CA ARG A 99 5.63 -16.60 3.55
C ARG A 99 6.11 -15.39 4.35
N GLY A 100 5.23 -14.63 4.98
CA GLY A 100 5.58 -13.44 5.76
C GLY A 100 5.89 -12.17 4.95
N ILE A 101 5.70 -12.20 3.62
CA ILE A 101 6.06 -11.09 2.71
C ILE A 101 5.26 -9.82 3.05
N GLY A 102 3.94 -9.93 3.23
CA GLY A 102 3.10 -8.79 3.60
C GLY A 102 3.50 -8.17 4.94
N LYS A 103 3.86 -9.03 5.93
CA LYS A 103 4.38 -8.56 7.23
C LYS A 103 5.68 -7.79 7.07
N ALA A 104 6.62 -8.30 6.29
CA ALA A 104 7.91 -7.65 6.04
C ALA A 104 7.75 -6.29 5.34
N LEU A 105 6.86 -6.19 4.35
CA LEU A 105 6.53 -4.93 3.67
C LEU A 105 5.98 -3.88 4.63
N LEU A 106 5.00 -4.25 5.46
CA LEU A 106 4.41 -3.35 6.45
C LEU A 106 5.40 -2.93 7.53
N GLN A 107 6.24 -3.86 8.01
CA GLN A 107 7.31 -3.54 8.96
C GLN A 107 8.32 -2.55 8.37
N ALA A 108 8.68 -2.69 7.11
CA ALA A 108 9.56 -1.74 6.42
C ALA A 108 8.90 -0.35 6.30
N ALA A 109 7.62 -0.28 5.93
CA ALA A 109 6.88 0.98 5.86
C ALA A 109 6.73 1.65 7.25
N ILE A 110 6.44 0.87 8.30
CA ILE A 110 6.35 1.38 9.68
C ILE A 110 7.73 1.87 10.17
N ALA A 111 8.80 1.12 9.88
CA ALA A 111 10.16 1.53 10.23
C ALA A 111 10.54 2.84 9.53
N TYR A 112 10.23 2.97 8.25
CA TYR A 112 10.42 4.21 7.50
C TYR A 112 9.62 5.37 8.11
N ALA A 113 8.35 5.16 8.40
CA ALA A 113 7.48 6.16 9.02
C ALA A 113 8.08 6.73 10.31
N LYS A 114 8.69 5.88 11.14
CA LYS A 114 9.35 6.26 12.40
C LYS A 114 10.61 7.13 12.21
N THR A 115 11.18 7.17 11.01
CA THR A 115 12.31 8.06 10.68
C THR A 115 11.87 9.47 10.28
N LEU A 116 10.57 9.66 9.96
CA LEU A 116 10.05 10.93 9.47
C LEU A 116 9.71 11.88 10.63
N PRO A 117 10.32 13.06 10.69
CA PRO A 117 10.06 14.00 11.77
C PRO A 117 8.59 14.43 11.82
N GLY A 118 7.99 14.40 13.03
CA GLY A 118 6.62 14.88 13.27
C GLY A 118 5.52 13.97 12.67
N LEU A 119 5.86 12.77 12.21
CA LEU A 119 4.86 11.78 11.83
C LEU A 119 4.43 10.99 13.07
N GLU A 120 3.14 10.95 13.34
CA GLU A 120 2.58 10.39 14.58
C GLU A 120 1.63 9.22 14.31
N LYS A 121 1.08 9.12 13.09
CA LYS A 121 0.00 8.19 12.78
C LYS A 121 0.06 7.65 11.36
N ILE A 122 -0.19 6.35 11.22
CA ILE A 122 -0.40 5.71 9.92
C ILE A 122 -1.84 5.23 9.82
N ASN A 123 -2.53 5.56 8.73
CA ASN A 123 -3.86 5.07 8.41
C ASN A 123 -3.79 4.06 7.27
N LEU A 124 -4.81 3.24 7.18
CA LEU A 124 -5.11 2.40 6.03
C LEU A 124 -6.60 2.08 5.99
N SER A 125 -7.07 1.60 4.85
CA SER A 125 -8.39 1.00 4.71
C SER A 125 -8.28 -0.42 4.17
N VAL A 126 -9.19 -1.29 4.59
CA VAL A 126 -9.25 -2.67 4.13
C VAL A 126 -10.69 -3.08 3.85
N VAL A 127 -10.95 -3.70 2.69
CA VAL A 127 -12.27 -4.23 2.38
C VAL A 127 -12.59 -5.39 3.34
N LEU A 128 -13.83 -5.46 3.82
CA LEU A 128 -14.23 -6.45 4.83
C LEU A 128 -14.09 -7.91 4.36
N THR A 129 -14.03 -8.13 3.05
CA THR A 129 -13.80 -9.47 2.46
C THR A 129 -12.35 -9.93 2.57
N SER A 130 -11.38 -9.01 2.77
CA SER A 130 -9.93 -9.31 2.89
C SER A 130 -9.53 -9.64 4.34
N LYS A 131 -10.07 -10.76 4.86
CA LYS A 131 -9.88 -11.17 6.27
C LYS A 131 -8.41 -11.37 6.67
N GLU A 132 -7.61 -11.95 5.79
CA GLU A 132 -6.18 -12.21 6.03
C GLU A 132 -5.39 -10.90 6.13
N ALA A 133 -5.68 -9.93 5.25
CA ALA A 133 -5.05 -8.60 5.31
C ALA A 133 -5.43 -7.88 6.61
N ARG A 134 -6.71 -7.92 6.99
CA ARG A 134 -7.18 -7.35 8.25
C ARG A 134 -6.47 -7.95 9.46
N GLN A 135 -6.36 -9.27 9.54
CA GLN A 135 -5.65 -9.96 10.63
C GLN A 135 -4.18 -9.57 10.69
N LEU A 136 -3.53 -9.45 9.53
CA LEU A 136 -2.15 -8.99 9.45
C LEU A 136 -2.01 -7.56 10.01
N PHE A 137 -2.88 -6.63 9.65
CA PHE A 137 -2.86 -5.26 10.17
C PHE A 137 -3.03 -5.23 11.69
N ILE A 138 -4.01 -5.96 12.24
CA ILE A 138 -4.21 -6.09 13.69
C ILE A 138 -2.93 -6.64 14.37
N SER A 139 -2.30 -7.65 13.78
CA SER A 139 -1.08 -8.26 14.33
C SER A 139 0.10 -7.31 14.40
N LEU A 140 0.08 -6.21 13.65
CA LEU A 140 1.09 -5.15 13.63
C LEU A 140 0.67 -3.91 14.43
N GLY A 141 -0.44 -3.99 15.17
CA GLY A 141 -0.89 -2.93 16.08
C GLY A 141 -1.85 -1.92 15.46
N PHE A 142 -2.35 -2.14 14.23
CA PHE A 142 -3.41 -1.31 13.69
C PHE A 142 -4.73 -1.58 14.41
N GLU A 143 -5.41 -0.52 14.81
CA GLU A 143 -6.71 -0.56 15.48
C GLU A 143 -7.80 -0.02 14.56
N PRO A 144 -8.97 -0.69 14.44
CA PRO A 144 -10.09 -0.15 13.68
C PRO A 144 -10.67 1.08 14.38
N TYR A 145 -11.00 2.12 13.59
CA TYR A 145 -11.62 3.34 14.12
C TYR A 145 -12.88 3.77 13.36
N GLY A 146 -13.21 3.12 12.26
CA GLY A 146 -14.39 3.45 11.47
C GLY A 146 -14.73 2.42 10.42
N LEU A 147 -15.93 2.57 9.86
CA LEU A 147 -16.45 1.77 8.75
C LEU A 147 -17.02 2.71 7.69
N GLU A 148 -16.50 2.62 6.48
CA GLU A 148 -17.07 3.30 5.31
C GLU A 148 -17.92 2.31 4.54
N LYS A 149 -19.25 2.51 4.60
CA LYS A 149 -20.18 1.71 3.82
C LYS A 149 -20.13 2.14 2.36
N HIS A 150 -20.21 1.14 1.46
CA HIS A 150 -20.18 1.37 0.02
C HIS A 150 -18.94 2.16 -0.43
N ALA A 151 -17.80 1.92 0.22
CA ALA A 151 -16.54 2.62 -0.06
C ALA A 151 -16.05 2.38 -1.50
N LEU A 152 -16.24 1.17 -2.02
CA LEU A 152 -15.89 0.83 -3.41
C LEU A 152 -17.11 0.25 -4.13
N LYS A 153 -17.18 0.51 -5.44
CA LYS A 153 -18.17 -0.09 -6.34
C LYS A 153 -17.45 -0.77 -7.49
N LEU A 154 -17.66 -2.06 -7.63
CA LEU A 154 -17.18 -2.82 -8.77
C LEU A 154 -18.39 -3.44 -9.48
N GLN A 155 -18.61 -3.04 -10.75
CA GLN A 155 -19.84 -3.37 -11.48
C GLN A 155 -21.08 -2.92 -10.68
N ASN A 156 -21.95 -3.85 -10.28
CA ASN A 156 -23.15 -3.56 -9.48
C ASN A 156 -23.03 -3.99 -8.00
N LYS A 157 -21.81 -4.29 -7.53
CA LYS A 157 -21.54 -4.67 -6.14
C LYS A 157 -20.84 -3.54 -5.39
N TYR A 158 -21.23 -3.32 -4.15
CA TYR A 158 -20.58 -2.41 -3.23
C TYR A 158 -19.73 -3.18 -2.22
N PHE A 159 -18.61 -2.59 -1.84
CA PHE A 159 -17.70 -3.14 -0.84
C PHE A 159 -17.48 -2.11 0.25
N ASP A 160 -17.68 -2.54 1.48
CA ASP A 160 -17.42 -1.73 2.66
C ASP A 160 -15.94 -1.83 3.03
N GLN A 161 -15.38 -0.74 3.54
CA GLN A 161 -14.02 -0.69 4.05
C GLN A 161 -13.98 -0.40 5.54
N GLU A 162 -13.20 -1.16 6.28
CA GLU A 162 -12.81 -0.82 7.64
C GLU A 162 -11.63 0.14 7.59
N LEU A 163 -11.73 1.23 8.35
CA LEU A 163 -10.68 2.23 8.50
C LEU A 163 -9.87 1.89 9.74
N MET A 164 -8.56 1.76 9.57
CA MET A 164 -7.66 1.35 10.65
C MET A 164 -6.51 2.35 10.80
N SER A 165 -5.97 2.47 12.01
CA SER A 165 -4.82 3.33 12.27
C SER A 165 -3.83 2.71 13.23
N LEU A 166 -2.56 3.09 13.06
CA LEU A 166 -1.45 2.78 13.96
C LEU A 166 -0.90 4.08 14.54
N ASP A 167 -0.91 4.19 15.87
CA ASP A 167 -0.27 5.29 16.60
C ASP A 167 1.22 5.00 16.74
N LEU A 168 2.08 5.90 16.27
CA LEU A 168 3.54 5.78 16.32
C LEU A 168 4.14 6.38 17.60
N THR A 169 3.34 7.06 18.41
CA THR A 169 3.78 7.73 19.64
C THR A 169 3.69 6.85 20.89
N ARG A 170 3.13 5.66 20.74
CA ARG A 170 2.99 4.67 21.82
C ARG A 170 4.13 3.66 21.82
#